data_4d026d7ff42492011101fb5394d7138d
#
_entry.id   4d026d7ff42492011101fb5394d7138d
#
_cell.length_a   1.000
_cell.length_b   1.000
_cell.length_c   1.000
_cell.angle_alpha   90.00
_cell.angle_beta   90.00
_cell.angle_gamma   90.00
#
_symmetry.space_group_name_H-M   'P 1'
#
loop_
_entity.id
_entity.type
_entity.pdbx_description
1 polymer ?
#
loop_
_entity_poly.entity_id
_entity_poly.type
_entity_poly.pdbx_seq_one_letter_code
_entity_poly.pdbx_strand_id
1 'polypeptide(L)'
;MINGLKPLDRTLRWGMVGGGGSSQIGYIHRSAALRDNTFTLLAGAFDIDAERGRQFGQQLGVDPERCYADYQSMFRGEAERPDGIQAVSIATPNNTHYAICRAALEAGLHVVCEKPLCFSSEEADELVALSQRQHKIIGVTYGYAGHQLILQARQMIADGLLGDIRIVNMQFAHGFHAQPVELENASTRWRVDPRFVGPSYVLGDLATHPLFLVETMAPQLNITRLMCARQSFVKSRAPLEDNAHVLMEYDNGAVGSLWSSAVNCGSMHGQKVRIVGEKASLEWWDEQPNQLRYEIQGEPVRILERGMDYLDPLARQDDRIGGGHPEGLFEAWSNLYRRFAIAMDAADRRDEALLADFWYPDARAGAFGVRWVENCVRSADNGACWVDFR
;
A
#
# COMPACT_ATOMS: atom_id res chain seq x y z
N MET A 1 22.90 -0.33 -4.59
CA MET A 1 22.46 1.07 -4.80
C MET A 1 21.89 1.23 -6.20
N ILE A 2 20.74 1.84 -6.32
CA ILE A 2 20.08 2.13 -7.60
C ILE A 2 20.71 3.42 -8.18
N ASN A 3 21.44 3.30 -9.28
CA ASN A 3 22.10 4.44 -9.92
C ASN A 3 21.28 5.02 -11.09
N GLY A 4 19.95 5.04 -11.00
CA GLY A 4 19.07 5.40 -12.11
C GLY A 4 19.04 4.38 -13.25
N LEU A 5 19.72 3.26 -13.10
CA LEU A 5 19.69 2.16 -14.05
C LEU A 5 18.39 1.38 -13.89
N LYS A 6 17.75 1.03 -15.01
CA LYS A 6 16.58 0.16 -14.99
C LYS A 6 16.99 -1.24 -14.52
N PRO A 7 16.13 -1.91 -13.74
CA PRO A 7 16.34 -3.30 -13.34
C PRO A 7 16.08 -4.29 -14.48
N LEU A 8 15.53 -3.84 -15.60
CA LEU A 8 15.06 -4.63 -16.72
C LEU A 8 15.68 -4.12 -18.03
N ASP A 9 15.88 -5.01 -19.00
CA ASP A 9 16.36 -4.64 -20.35
C ASP A 9 15.33 -3.85 -21.15
N ARG A 10 14.04 -3.93 -20.76
CA ARG A 10 12.92 -3.20 -21.37
C ARG A 10 12.28 -2.23 -20.40
N THR A 11 11.54 -1.25 -20.93
CA THR A 11 10.63 -0.40 -20.17
C THR A 11 9.21 -0.86 -20.42
N LEU A 12 8.40 -1.00 -19.35
CA LEU A 12 7.00 -1.41 -19.46
C LEU A 12 6.14 -0.25 -19.98
N ARG A 13 5.33 -0.49 -20.98
CA ARG A 13 4.34 0.46 -21.49
C ARG A 13 3.18 0.52 -20.49
N TRP A 14 2.90 1.70 -19.99
CA TRP A 14 2.05 1.91 -18.83
C TRP A 14 0.93 2.90 -19.12
N GLY A 15 -0.23 2.64 -18.53
CA GLY A 15 -1.36 3.53 -18.53
C GLY A 15 -1.84 3.87 -17.13
N MET A 16 -2.72 4.85 -17.00
CA MET A 16 -3.27 5.27 -15.72
C MET A 16 -4.78 5.50 -15.80
N VAL A 17 -5.52 4.99 -14.80
CA VAL A 17 -6.95 5.27 -14.60
C VAL A 17 -7.12 6.10 -13.34
N GLY A 18 -7.74 7.28 -13.47
CA GLY A 18 -7.82 8.28 -12.40
C GLY A 18 -6.51 9.03 -12.20
N GLY A 19 -6.36 9.64 -11.05
CA GLY A 19 -5.12 10.34 -10.65
C GLY A 19 -4.83 11.63 -11.42
N GLY A 20 -5.81 12.18 -12.13
CA GLY A 20 -5.68 13.44 -12.89
C GLY A 20 -5.82 14.68 -12.01
N GLY A 21 -5.66 15.85 -12.64
CA GLY A 21 -5.85 17.16 -12.02
C GLY A 21 -4.99 17.35 -10.75
N SER A 22 -5.64 17.75 -9.67
CA SER A 22 -4.99 18.00 -8.37
C SER A 22 -4.83 16.75 -7.49
N SER A 23 -5.00 15.54 -8.05
CA SER A 23 -4.84 14.30 -7.30
C SER A 23 -3.41 14.13 -6.78
N GLN A 24 -3.24 14.26 -5.48
CA GLN A 24 -1.96 14.06 -4.84
C GLN A 24 -1.44 12.63 -5.03
N ILE A 25 -2.33 11.63 -4.88
CA ILE A 25 -1.93 10.23 -5.06
C ILE A 25 -1.56 9.93 -6.51
N GLY A 26 -2.28 10.50 -7.48
CA GLY A 26 -1.92 10.38 -8.90
C GLY A 26 -0.54 10.94 -9.21
N TYR A 27 -0.14 12.04 -8.58
CA TYR A 27 1.21 12.59 -8.69
C TYR A 27 2.26 11.63 -8.10
N ILE A 28 1.97 11.02 -6.94
CA ILE A 28 2.88 10.04 -6.31
C ILE A 28 3.08 8.83 -7.23
N HIS A 29 2.01 8.25 -7.79
CA HIS A 29 2.10 7.16 -8.76
C HIS A 29 3.00 7.50 -9.95
N ARG A 30 2.76 8.65 -10.58
CA ARG A 30 3.58 9.08 -11.74
C ARG A 30 5.03 9.30 -11.37
N SER A 31 5.29 9.98 -10.26
CA SER A 31 6.65 10.20 -9.77
C SER A 31 7.38 8.89 -9.49
N ALA A 32 6.69 7.92 -8.89
CA ALA A 32 7.25 6.62 -8.54
C ALA A 32 7.52 5.74 -9.77
N ALA A 33 6.57 5.63 -10.68
CA ALA A 33 6.67 4.80 -11.88
C ALA A 33 7.78 5.26 -12.84
N LEU A 34 7.96 6.58 -12.97
CA LEU A 34 8.89 7.15 -13.95
C LEU A 34 10.32 7.30 -13.42
N ARG A 35 10.53 7.29 -12.10
CA ARG A 35 11.83 7.62 -11.47
C ARG A 35 12.97 6.71 -11.91
N ASP A 36 12.76 5.40 -11.97
CA ASP A 36 13.83 4.42 -12.27
C ASP A 36 13.74 3.89 -13.71
N ASN A 37 13.06 4.60 -14.61
CA ASN A 37 12.89 4.23 -16.02
C ASN A 37 12.32 2.82 -16.22
N THR A 38 11.48 2.35 -15.28
CA THR A 38 10.82 1.04 -15.36
C THR A 38 9.54 1.08 -16.17
N PHE A 39 8.88 2.25 -16.22
CA PHE A 39 7.62 2.46 -16.92
C PHE A 39 7.70 3.69 -17.84
N THR A 40 6.92 3.67 -18.92
CA THR A 40 6.66 4.82 -19.78
C THR A 40 5.17 5.06 -19.86
N LEU A 41 4.72 6.26 -19.49
CA LEU A 41 3.31 6.65 -19.57
C LEU A 41 2.90 6.87 -21.02
N LEU A 42 2.00 6.04 -21.52
CA LEU A 42 1.53 6.10 -22.90
C LEU A 42 0.06 6.44 -23.04
N ALA A 43 -0.77 6.07 -22.06
CA ALA A 43 -2.21 6.22 -22.16
C ALA A 43 -2.84 6.57 -20.80
N GLY A 44 -4.05 7.13 -20.82
CA GLY A 44 -4.78 7.36 -19.60
C GLY A 44 -6.26 7.70 -19.77
N ALA A 45 -7.03 7.33 -18.76
CA ALA A 45 -8.38 7.82 -18.48
C ALA A 45 -8.32 8.58 -17.14
N PHE A 46 -7.86 9.83 -17.18
CA PHE A 46 -7.37 10.56 -16.00
C PHE A 46 -8.46 11.21 -15.14
N ASP A 47 -9.63 11.46 -15.69
CA ASP A 47 -10.73 12.14 -15.01
C ASP A 47 -12.07 11.55 -15.46
N ILE A 48 -13.08 11.62 -14.59
CA ILE A 48 -14.47 11.27 -14.93
C ILE A 48 -15.07 12.21 -16.00
N ASP A 49 -14.59 13.45 -16.05
CA ASP A 49 -14.85 14.39 -17.12
C ASP A 49 -13.82 14.15 -18.25
N ALA A 50 -14.29 13.66 -19.38
CA ALA A 50 -13.42 13.24 -20.50
C ALA A 50 -12.57 14.40 -21.04
N GLU A 51 -13.09 15.63 -21.08
CA GLU A 51 -12.34 16.78 -21.60
C GLU A 51 -11.26 17.23 -20.63
N ARG A 52 -11.55 17.29 -19.31
CA ARG A 52 -10.51 17.55 -18.30
C ARG A 52 -9.44 16.45 -18.30
N GLY A 53 -9.86 15.19 -18.45
CA GLY A 53 -8.93 14.05 -18.55
C GLY A 53 -8.01 14.17 -19.76
N ARG A 54 -8.54 14.55 -20.92
CA ARG A 54 -7.76 14.77 -22.14
C ARG A 54 -6.75 15.91 -22.00
N GLN A 55 -7.21 17.07 -21.51
CA GLN A 55 -6.35 18.23 -21.28
C GLN A 55 -5.21 17.90 -20.32
N PHE A 56 -5.52 17.17 -19.24
CA PHE A 56 -4.52 16.73 -18.28
C PHE A 56 -3.51 15.76 -18.90
N GLY A 57 -3.96 14.78 -19.67
CA GLY A 57 -3.07 13.84 -20.37
C GLY A 57 -2.12 14.56 -21.33
N GLN A 58 -2.60 15.56 -22.08
CA GLN A 58 -1.78 16.37 -22.95
C GLN A 58 -0.71 17.17 -22.18
N GLN A 59 -1.05 17.71 -20.99
CA GLN A 59 -0.07 18.38 -20.12
C GLN A 59 1.03 17.42 -19.65
N LEU A 60 0.74 16.12 -19.55
CA LEU A 60 1.72 15.09 -19.24
C LEU A 60 2.51 14.60 -20.47
N GLY A 61 2.22 15.10 -21.66
CA GLY A 61 2.84 14.67 -22.91
C GLY A 61 2.28 13.36 -23.48
N VAL A 62 1.10 12.92 -23.00
CA VAL A 62 0.41 11.76 -23.56
C VAL A 62 -0.24 12.14 -24.88
N ASP A 63 -0.12 11.26 -25.90
CA ASP A 63 -0.76 11.42 -27.19
C ASP A 63 -2.27 11.68 -27.03
N PRO A 64 -2.84 12.72 -27.65
CA PRO A 64 -4.26 13.01 -27.57
C PRO A 64 -5.17 11.84 -27.94
N GLU A 65 -4.75 10.96 -28.86
CA GLU A 65 -5.47 9.74 -29.26
C GLU A 65 -5.43 8.65 -28.19
N ARG A 66 -4.55 8.78 -27.19
CA ARG A 66 -4.39 7.84 -26.06
C ARG A 66 -4.89 8.44 -24.73
N CYS A 67 -5.60 9.57 -24.80
CA CYS A 67 -6.33 10.17 -23.68
C CYS A 67 -7.80 9.79 -23.79
N TYR A 68 -8.19 8.76 -23.08
CA TYR A 68 -9.51 8.11 -23.18
C TYR A 68 -10.53 8.72 -22.23
N ALA A 69 -11.82 8.60 -22.57
CA ALA A 69 -12.92 9.08 -21.74
C ALA A 69 -13.16 8.23 -20.48
N ASP A 70 -12.90 6.93 -20.60
CA ASP A 70 -13.10 5.94 -19.54
C ASP A 70 -12.12 4.77 -19.69
N TYR A 71 -12.03 3.94 -18.64
CA TYR A 71 -11.10 2.79 -18.62
C TYR A 71 -11.51 1.69 -19.62
N GLN A 72 -12.81 1.51 -19.91
CA GLN A 72 -13.27 0.50 -20.85
C GLN A 72 -12.81 0.84 -22.27
N SER A 73 -12.97 2.10 -22.70
CA SER A 73 -12.49 2.57 -23.98
C SER A 73 -10.96 2.53 -24.08
N MET A 74 -10.27 2.84 -22.97
CA MET A 74 -8.81 2.74 -22.89
C MET A 74 -8.35 1.29 -23.10
N PHE A 75 -8.89 0.33 -22.36
CA PHE A 75 -8.43 -1.06 -22.47
C PHE A 75 -8.73 -1.67 -23.84
N ARG A 76 -9.88 -1.36 -24.44
CA ARG A 76 -10.19 -1.78 -25.84
C ARG A 76 -9.26 -1.14 -26.84
N GLY A 77 -9.08 0.19 -26.78
CA GLY A 77 -8.25 0.89 -27.74
C GLY A 77 -6.76 0.49 -27.66
N GLU A 78 -6.27 0.27 -26.43
CA GLU A 78 -4.88 -0.16 -26.24
C GLU A 78 -4.66 -1.63 -26.65
N ALA A 79 -5.65 -2.50 -26.51
CA ALA A 79 -5.57 -3.89 -26.96
C ALA A 79 -5.46 -4.05 -28.48
N GLU A 80 -5.96 -3.07 -29.26
CA GLU A 80 -5.88 -3.06 -30.73
C GLU A 80 -4.54 -2.52 -31.25
N ARG A 81 -3.72 -1.93 -30.39
CA ARG A 81 -2.45 -1.29 -30.78
C ARG A 81 -1.28 -2.27 -30.68
N PRO A 82 -0.36 -2.28 -31.66
CA PRO A 82 0.85 -3.10 -31.55
C PRO A 82 1.79 -2.60 -30.42
N ASP A 83 1.69 -1.32 -30.06
CA ASP A 83 2.42 -0.66 -28.98
C ASP A 83 1.53 -0.39 -27.75
N GLY A 84 0.44 -1.12 -27.59
CA GLY A 84 -0.50 -0.96 -26.50
C GLY A 84 0.13 -1.13 -25.11
N ILE A 85 -0.52 -0.61 -24.08
CA ILE A 85 -0.02 -0.71 -22.69
C ILE A 85 0.06 -2.16 -22.22
N GLN A 86 0.95 -2.41 -21.29
CA GLN A 86 1.17 -3.73 -20.66
C GLN A 86 0.74 -3.74 -19.20
N ALA A 87 0.69 -2.56 -18.58
CA ALA A 87 0.33 -2.38 -17.19
C ALA A 87 -0.52 -1.12 -17.00
N VAL A 88 -1.33 -1.10 -15.96
CA VAL A 88 -2.15 0.07 -15.60
C VAL A 88 -2.08 0.34 -14.11
N SER A 89 -2.01 1.62 -13.72
CA SER A 89 -2.24 2.04 -12.33
C SER A 89 -3.64 2.58 -12.14
N ILE A 90 -4.27 2.17 -11.04
CA ILE A 90 -5.64 2.53 -10.65
C ILE A 90 -5.56 3.43 -9.43
N ALA A 91 -5.83 4.73 -9.63
CA ALA A 91 -5.79 5.77 -8.62
C ALA A 91 -7.14 6.52 -8.59
N THR A 92 -8.21 5.76 -8.46
CA THR A 92 -9.61 6.19 -8.45
C THR A 92 -10.20 6.07 -7.03
N PRO A 93 -11.43 6.50 -6.75
CA PRO A 93 -12.10 6.19 -5.48
C PRO A 93 -12.26 4.68 -5.26
N ASN A 94 -12.17 4.27 -3.98
CA ASN A 94 -12.07 2.86 -3.58
C ASN A 94 -13.17 1.95 -4.15
N ASN A 95 -14.41 2.45 -4.27
CA ASN A 95 -15.56 1.71 -4.79
C ASN A 95 -15.44 1.28 -6.26
N THR A 96 -14.44 1.76 -6.97
CA THR A 96 -14.23 1.43 -8.38
C THR A 96 -13.08 0.44 -8.59
N HIS A 97 -12.27 0.17 -7.57
CA HIS A 97 -11.05 -0.62 -7.69
C HIS A 97 -11.33 -2.02 -8.22
N TYR A 98 -12.28 -2.75 -7.64
CA TYR A 98 -12.63 -4.11 -8.06
C TYR A 98 -12.99 -4.18 -9.55
N ALA A 99 -13.93 -3.35 -9.99
CA ALA A 99 -14.41 -3.38 -11.38
C ALA A 99 -13.29 -3.05 -12.39
N ILE A 100 -12.43 -2.07 -12.06
CA ILE A 100 -11.33 -1.67 -12.94
C ILE A 100 -10.22 -2.72 -12.93
N CYS A 101 -9.83 -3.26 -11.76
CA CYS A 101 -8.84 -4.35 -11.65
C CYS A 101 -9.27 -5.56 -12.48
N ARG A 102 -10.53 -5.98 -12.31
CA ARG A 102 -11.09 -7.12 -13.04
C ARG A 102 -11.02 -6.90 -14.55
N ALA A 103 -11.51 -5.74 -15.03
CA ALA A 103 -11.48 -5.41 -16.46
C ALA A 103 -10.06 -5.32 -17.02
N ALA A 104 -9.09 -4.80 -16.25
CA ALA A 104 -7.69 -4.75 -16.65
C ALA A 104 -7.09 -6.16 -16.79
N LEU A 105 -7.33 -7.04 -15.82
CA LEU A 105 -6.87 -8.43 -15.88
C LEU A 105 -7.49 -9.19 -17.05
N GLU A 106 -8.80 -9.02 -17.30
CA GLU A 106 -9.50 -9.61 -18.44
C GLU A 106 -8.96 -9.10 -19.79
N ALA A 107 -8.48 -7.86 -19.83
CA ALA A 107 -7.77 -7.27 -20.97
C ALA A 107 -6.30 -7.71 -21.08
N GLY A 108 -5.80 -8.58 -20.20
CA GLY A 108 -4.43 -9.07 -20.21
C GLY A 108 -3.39 -8.09 -19.69
N LEU A 109 -3.80 -7.09 -18.90
CA LEU A 109 -2.91 -6.09 -18.30
C LEU A 109 -2.45 -6.47 -16.90
N HIS A 110 -1.23 -6.13 -16.55
CA HIS A 110 -0.79 -6.08 -15.16
C HIS A 110 -1.40 -4.86 -14.46
N VAL A 111 -1.60 -4.94 -13.16
CA VAL A 111 -2.28 -3.92 -12.38
C VAL A 111 -1.41 -3.43 -11.23
N VAL A 112 -1.39 -2.13 -11.01
CA VAL A 112 -1.01 -1.49 -9.75
C VAL A 112 -2.25 -0.81 -9.20
N CYS A 113 -2.75 -1.26 -8.06
CA CYS A 113 -4.00 -0.76 -7.48
C CYS A 113 -3.75 -0.03 -6.16
N GLU A 114 -4.45 1.09 -5.97
CA GLU A 114 -4.54 1.73 -4.66
C GLU A 114 -5.19 0.81 -3.62
N LYS A 115 -4.79 1.02 -2.38
CA LYS A 115 -5.42 0.37 -1.23
C LYS A 115 -6.69 1.14 -0.78
N PRO A 116 -7.66 0.48 -0.18
CA PRO A 116 -7.85 -0.97 -0.12
C PRO A 116 -8.11 -1.55 -1.51
N LEU A 117 -7.72 -2.81 -1.73
CA LEU A 117 -7.86 -3.46 -3.04
C LEU A 117 -9.31 -3.47 -3.55
N CYS A 118 -10.27 -3.70 -2.65
CA CYS A 118 -11.70 -3.71 -2.90
C CYS A 118 -12.47 -3.64 -1.57
N PHE A 119 -13.77 -3.93 -1.55
CA PHE A 119 -14.60 -3.80 -0.35
C PHE A 119 -14.96 -5.11 0.34
N SER A 120 -14.87 -6.23 -0.35
CA SER A 120 -15.19 -7.52 0.27
C SER A 120 -14.12 -8.58 0.03
N SER A 121 -14.06 -9.56 0.93
CA SER A 121 -13.15 -10.71 0.81
C SER A 121 -13.45 -11.52 -0.44
N GLU A 122 -14.73 -11.65 -0.83
CA GLU A 122 -15.15 -12.35 -2.03
C GLU A 122 -14.60 -11.68 -3.30
N GLU A 123 -14.71 -10.35 -3.40
CA GLU A 123 -14.13 -9.57 -4.49
C GLU A 123 -12.61 -9.73 -4.53
N ALA A 124 -11.96 -9.68 -3.38
CA ALA A 124 -10.51 -9.83 -3.27
C ALA A 124 -10.04 -11.22 -3.70
N ASP A 125 -10.71 -12.28 -3.24
CA ASP A 125 -10.39 -13.65 -3.60
C ASP A 125 -10.63 -13.91 -5.10
N GLU A 126 -11.66 -13.29 -5.70
CA GLU A 126 -11.87 -13.33 -7.16
C GLU A 126 -10.72 -12.67 -7.91
N LEU A 127 -10.25 -11.49 -7.48
CA LEU A 127 -9.11 -10.80 -8.10
C LEU A 127 -7.82 -11.61 -7.97
N VAL A 128 -7.56 -12.23 -6.81
CA VAL A 128 -6.42 -13.14 -6.62
C VAL A 128 -6.49 -14.31 -7.61
N ALA A 129 -7.64 -14.98 -7.68
CA ALA A 129 -7.83 -16.12 -8.59
C ALA A 129 -7.73 -15.69 -10.07
N LEU A 130 -8.28 -14.52 -10.43
CA LEU A 130 -8.22 -14.01 -11.80
C LEU A 130 -6.78 -13.65 -12.20
N SER A 131 -6.02 -12.98 -11.33
CA SER A 131 -4.62 -12.63 -11.60
C SER A 131 -3.77 -13.88 -11.87
N GLN A 132 -3.98 -14.95 -11.08
CA GLN A 132 -3.32 -16.23 -11.27
C GLN A 132 -3.70 -16.89 -12.61
N ARG A 133 -5.00 -16.95 -12.93
CA ARG A 133 -5.48 -17.53 -14.21
C ARG A 133 -4.96 -16.80 -15.44
N GLN A 134 -4.87 -15.47 -15.35
CA GLN A 134 -4.37 -14.62 -16.43
C GLN A 134 -2.84 -14.51 -16.46
N HIS A 135 -2.16 -15.04 -15.44
CA HIS A 135 -0.72 -14.84 -15.22
C HIS A 135 -0.32 -13.38 -15.25
N LYS A 136 -1.12 -12.54 -14.61
CA LYS A 136 -0.86 -11.11 -14.48
C LYS A 136 -0.68 -10.73 -13.03
N ILE A 137 0.18 -9.75 -12.81
CA ILE A 137 0.51 -9.24 -11.49
C ILE A 137 -0.52 -8.21 -11.06
N ILE A 138 -0.96 -8.27 -9.80
CA ILE A 138 -1.54 -7.14 -9.07
C ILE A 138 -0.54 -6.73 -8.02
N GLY A 139 -0.06 -5.49 -8.09
CA GLY A 139 0.67 -4.81 -7.01
C GLY A 139 -0.27 -3.89 -6.26
N VAL A 140 -0.29 -3.95 -4.92
CA VAL A 140 -1.12 -3.09 -4.07
C VAL A 140 -0.23 -2.03 -3.41
N THR A 141 -0.64 -0.76 -3.44
CA THR A 141 0.23 0.34 -3.04
C THR A 141 0.26 0.58 -1.53
N TYR A 142 0.79 -0.34 -0.77
CA TYR A 142 1.18 -0.12 0.62
C TYR A 142 2.50 0.65 0.69
N GLY A 143 2.47 1.93 0.29
CA GLY A 143 3.63 2.76 -0.03
C GLY A 143 4.74 2.76 1.02
N TYR A 144 4.39 2.76 2.31
CA TYR A 144 5.37 2.79 3.41
C TYR A 144 6.21 1.51 3.53
N ALA A 145 5.71 0.38 3.02
CA ALA A 145 6.47 -0.88 3.00
C ALA A 145 7.69 -0.83 2.04
N GLY A 146 7.73 0.17 1.17
CA GLY A 146 8.89 0.42 0.30
C GLY A 146 10.09 1.06 0.98
N HIS A 147 10.00 1.50 2.24
CA HIS A 147 11.16 1.99 2.97
C HIS A 147 12.15 0.85 3.26
N GLN A 148 13.42 1.09 3.00
CA GLN A 148 14.50 0.10 3.10
C GLN A 148 14.62 -0.55 4.49
N LEU A 149 14.39 0.24 5.55
CA LEU A 149 14.51 -0.25 6.93
C LEU A 149 13.38 -1.18 7.37
N ILE A 150 12.27 -1.24 6.61
CA ILE A 150 11.24 -2.26 6.80
C ILE A 150 11.78 -3.64 6.43
N LEU A 151 12.54 -3.74 5.32
CA LEU A 151 13.21 -4.98 4.92
C LEU A 151 14.37 -5.33 5.85
N GLN A 152 15.09 -4.31 6.38
CA GLN A 152 16.09 -4.52 7.43
C GLN A 152 15.47 -5.15 8.68
N ALA A 153 14.33 -4.62 9.13
CA ALA A 153 13.60 -5.18 10.27
C ALA A 153 13.15 -6.63 10.01
N ARG A 154 12.64 -6.91 8.81
CA ARG A 154 12.28 -8.26 8.37
C ARG A 154 13.46 -9.23 8.51
N GLN A 155 14.63 -8.85 8.00
CA GLN A 155 15.82 -9.71 8.06
C GLN A 155 16.28 -9.94 9.52
N MET A 156 16.30 -8.88 10.34
CA MET A 156 16.66 -8.99 11.75
C MET A 156 15.74 -9.93 12.53
N ILE A 157 14.44 -9.92 12.22
CA ILE A 157 13.46 -10.83 12.81
C ILE A 157 13.68 -12.26 12.31
N ALA A 158 13.91 -12.45 11.02
CA ALA A 158 14.19 -13.74 10.42
C ALA A 158 15.48 -14.38 10.98
N ASP A 159 16.50 -13.56 11.27
CA ASP A 159 17.76 -13.98 11.92
C ASP A 159 17.61 -14.30 13.42
N GLY A 160 16.40 -14.14 13.98
CA GLY A 160 16.12 -14.45 15.38
C GLY A 160 16.70 -13.46 16.40
N LEU A 161 17.05 -12.23 15.95
CA LEU A 161 17.68 -11.23 16.82
C LEU A 161 16.73 -10.74 17.94
N LEU A 162 15.43 -10.84 17.75
CA LEU A 162 14.44 -10.49 18.76
C LEU A 162 14.08 -11.66 19.70
N GLY A 163 14.44 -12.90 19.35
CA GLY A 163 13.88 -14.09 19.95
C GLY A 163 12.40 -14.27 19.58
N ASP A 164 11.64 -15.01 20.37
CA ASP A 164 10.21 -15.22 20.13
C ASP A 164 9.43 -13.91 20.27
N ILE A 165 8.66 -13.57 19.25
CA ILE A 165 7.84 -12.33 19.24
C ILE A 165 6.70 -12.51 20.24
N ARG A 166 6.51 -11.50 21.12
CA ARG A 166 5.51 -11.46 22.19
C ARG A 166 4.45 -10.38 22.01
N ILE A 167 4.87 -9.17 21.57
CA ILE A 167 3.98 -8.01 21.49
C ILE A 167 4.23 -7.26 20.18
N VAL A 168 3.14 -6.85 19.53
CA VAL A 168 3.15 -5.99 18.36
C VAL A 168 2.29 -4.75 18.61
N ASN A 169 2.89 -3.56 18.56
CA ASN A 169 2.17 -2.32 18.69
C ASN A 169 2.20 -1.56 17.37
N MET A 170 1.03 -1.17 16.90
CA MET A 170 0.83 -0.46 15.64
C MET A 170 0.04 0.81 15.87
N GLN A 171 0.39 1.85 15.15
CA GLN A 171 -0.31 3.11 15.20
C GLN A 171 -0.30 3.77 13.82
N PHE A 172 -1.43 4.38 13.44
CA PHE A 172 -1.48 5.42 12.43
C PHE A 172 -2.56 6.44 12.85
N ALA A 173 -2.13 7.52 13.48
CA ALA A 173 -3.04 8.45 14.15
C ALA A 173 -2.61 9.88 13.90
N HIS A 174 -3.23 10.55 12.92
CA HIS A 174 -3.00 11.95 12.58
C HIS A 174 -4.13 12.87 13.06
N GLY A 175 -3.90 14.18 13.03
CA GLY A 175 -4.87 15.20 13.43
C GLY A 175 -5.49 15.98 12.27
N PHE A 176 -5.23 15.63 11.01
CA PHE A 176 -5.65 16.44 9.86
C PHE A 176 -7.16 16.56 9.69
N HIS A 177 -7.92 15.60 10.19
CA HIS A 177 -9.38 15.61 10.13
C HIS A 177 -10.03 15.74 11.51
N ALA A 178 -9.35 16.39 12.46
CA ALA A 178 -9.89 16.66 13.79
C ALA A 178 -11.13 17.57 13.75
N GLN A 179 -11.24 18.40 12.70
CA GLN A 179 -12.43 19.21 12.40
C GLN A 179 -13.17 18.60 11.18
N PRO A 180 -14.43 18.94 10.94
CA PRO A 180 -15.22 18.43 9.80
C PRO A 180 -14.76 19.06 8.46
N VAL A 181 -13.50 18.84 8.10
CA VAL A 181 -12.84 19.44 6.90
C VAL A 181 -13.52 19.04 5.59
N GLU A 182 -14.24 17.92 5.59
CA GLU A 182 -15.02 17.44 4.46
C GLU A 182 -16.20 18.36 4.09
N LEU A 183 -16.66 19.20 5.00
CA LEU A 183 -17.72 20.18 4.72
C LEU A 183 -17.18 21.35 3.89
N GLU A 184 -15.92 21.71 4.07
CA GLU A 184 -15.27 22.84 3.42
C GLU A 184 -14.46 22.41 2.19
N ASN A 185 -13.90 21.19 2.18
CA ASN A 185 -13.04 20.70 1.13
C ASN A 185 -13.66 19.50 0.37
N ALA A 186 -14.09 19.76 -0.87
CA ALA A 186 -14.68 18.75 -1.73
C ALA A 186 -13.76 17.56 -2.01
N SER A 187 -12.42 17.78 -2.01
CA SER A 187 -11.43 16.72 -2.28
C SER A 187 -11.31 15.70 -1.14
N THR A 188 -11.77 16.05 0.07
CA THR A 188 -11.77 15.15 1.24
C THR A 188 -13.11 14.50 1.49
N ARG A 189 -14.18 15.03 0.92
CA ARG A 189 -15.57 14.60 1.17
C ARG A 189 -15.82 13.13 0.88
N TRP A 190 -15.23 12.61 -0.18
CA TRP A 190 -15.41 11.20 -0.57
C TRP A 190 -14.86 10.22 0.47
N ARG A 191 -13.83 10.64 1.27
CA ARG A 191 -13.21 9.79 2.31
C ARG A 191 -14.12 9.48 3.49
N VAL A 192 -15.18 10.23 3.66
CA VAL A 192 -16.14 10.04 4.76
C VAL A 192 -17.56 9.73 4.21
N ASP A 193 -17.66 9.31 2.96
CA ASP A 193 -18.88 8.85 2.32
C ASP A 193 -18.82 7.34 2.11
N PRO A 194 -19.69 6.55 2.79
CA PRO A 194 -19.67 5.08 2.69
C PRO A 194 -19.81 4.53 1.26
N ARG A 195 -20.39 5.30 0.35
CA ARG A 195 -20.53 4.91 -1.06
C ARG A 195 -19.16 4.81 -1.77
N PHE A 196 -18.16 5.56 -1.30
CA PHE A 196 -16.82 5.62 -1.90
C PHE A 196 -15.78 4.86 -1.11
N VAL A 197 -15.91 4.78 0.22
CA VAL A 197 -14.91 4.16 1.10
C VAL A 197 -15.33 2.81 1.68
N GLY A 198 -16.60 2.41 1.47
CA GLY A 198 -17.14 1.17 2.02
C GLY A 198 -17.51 1.28 3.51
N PRO A 199 -17.33 0.19 4.28
CA PRO A 199 -17.87 0.07 5.64
C PRO A 199 -17.02 0.78 6.71
N SER A 200 -15.87 1.35 6.34
CA SER A 200 -14.89 1.91 7.29
C SER A 200 -14.12 3.08 6.69
N TYR A 201 -13.80 4.05 7.52
CA TYR A 201 -12.91 5.15 7.16
C TYR A 201 -11.48 4.86 7.63
N VAL A 202 -11.17 5.05 8.92
CA VAL A 202 -9.76 5.00 9.37
C VAL A 202 -9.17 3.58 9.40
N LEU A 203 -9.99 2.54 9.51
CA LEU A 203 -9.47 1.17 9.41
C LEU A 203 -8.99 0.87 7.99
N GLY A 204 -9.79 1.19 6.98
CA GLY A 204 -9.45 0.97 5.56
C GLY A 204 -8.39 1.93 5.04
N ASP A 205 -8.49 3.22 5.39
CA ASP A 205 -7.61 4.26 4.85
C ASP A 205 -6.24 4.30 5.54
N LEU A 206 -6.19 4.14 6.86
CA LEU A 206 -4.97 4.31 7.66
C LEU A 206 -4.44 3.00 8.24
N ALA A 207 -5.28 2.24 8.95
CA ALA A 207 -4.84 1.10 9.74
C ALA A 207 -4.22 -0.04 8.93
N THR A 208 -4.65 -0.23 7.69
CA THR A 208 -4.10 -1.26 6.79
C THR A 208 -2.61 -1.04 6.48
N HIS A 209 -2.10 0.19 6.58
CA HIS A 209 -0.68 0.48 6.38
C HIS A 209 0.22 -0.12 7.46
N PRO A 210 0.09 0.22 8.77
CA PRO A 210 0.93 -0.39 9.81
C PRO A 210 0.66 -1.90 9.96
N LEU A 211 -0.56 -2.37 9.66
CA LEU A 211 -0.85 -3.80 9.59
C LEU A 211 0.04 -4.49 8.56
N PHE A 212 0.11 -3.95 7.34
CA PHE A 212 0.94 -4.52 6.27
C PHE A 212 2.44 -4.37 6.55
N LEU A 213 2.87 -3.32 7.27
CA LEU A 213 4.26 -3.22 7.72
C LEU A 213 4.63 -4.41 8.64
N VAL A 214 3.75 -4.79 9.57
CA VAL A 214 3.97 -5.95 10.45
C VAL A 214 3.97 -7.24 9.65
N GLU A 215 3.04 -7.43 8.71
CA GLU A 215 3.02 -8.58 7.81
C GLU A 215 4.33 -8.68 7.00
N THR A 216 4.88 -7.54 6.57
CA THR A 216 6.18 -7.50 5.88
C THR A 216 7.33 -7.84 6.80
N MET A 217 7.39 -7.27 8.01
CA MET A 217 8.49 -7.44 8.95
C MET A 217 8.51 -8.85 9.59
N ALA A 218 7.32 -9.39 9.88
CA ALA A 218 7.14 -10.64 10.62
C ALA A 218 6.07 -11.54 9.96
N PRO A 219 6.32 -12.03 8.72
CA PRO A 219 5.33 -12.78 7.92
C PRO A 219 4.93 -14.12 8.53
N GLN A 220 5.65 -14.60 9.56
CA GLN A 220 5.33 -15.81 10.28
C GLN A 220 4.19 -15.65 11.30
N LEU A 221 3.77 -14.40 11.61
CA LEU A 221 2.69 -14.13 12.55
C LEU A 221 1.34 -14.20 11.86
N ASN A 222 0.48 -15.12 12.28
CA ASN A 222 -0.87 -15.25 11.75
C ASN A 222 -1.90 -14.83 12.82
N ILE A 223 -2.76 -13.87 12.49
CA ILE A 223 -3.84 -13.43 13.37
C ILE A 223 -4.84 -14.57 13.52
N THR A 224 -5.19 -14.95 14.75
CA THR A 224 -6.17 -15.99 15.05
C THR A 224 -7.53 -15.41 15.42
N ARG A 225 -7.55 -14.29 16.13
CA ARG A 225 -8.76 -13.54 16.49
C ARG A 225 -8.46 -12.06 16.75
N LEU A 226 -9.48 -11.23 16.65
CA LEU A 226 -9.35 -9.80 16.93
C LEU A 226 -10.60 -9.24 17.62
N MET A 227 -10.42 -8.08 18.24
CA MET A 227 -11.48 -7.26 18.83
C MET A 227 -11.27 -5.82 18.38
N CYS A 228 -12.35 -5.14 17.92
CA CYS A 228 -12.29 -3.77 17.42
C CYS A 228 -13.35 -2.89 18.08
N ALA A 229 -12.94 -1.73 18.57
CA ALA A 229 -13.83 -0.66 19.02
C ALA A 229 -13.69 0.55 18.10
N ARG A 230 -14.82 1.09 17.60
CA ARG A 230 -14.90 2.22 16.68
C ARG A 230 -15.62 3.42 17.30
N GLN A 231 -15.15 4.64 17.04
CA GLN A 231 -15.79 5.88 17.49
C GLN A 231 -15.89 6.87 16.33
N SER A 232 -16.98 7.65 16.32
CA SER A 232 -17.17 8.81 15.44
C SER A 232 -17.21 10.06 16.33
N PHE A 233 -16.07 10.69 16.55
CA PHE A 233 -15.98 11.93 17.35
C PHE A 233 -16.58 13.10 16.57
N VAL A 234 -16.30 13.21 15.28
CA VAL A 234 -16.96 14.13 14.37
C VAL A 234 -18.29 13.51 13.91
N LYS A 235 -19.39 13.91 14.54
CA LYS A 235 -20.69 13.23 14.43
C LYS A 235 -21.27 13.17 13.04
N SER A 236 -20.93 14.11 12.15
CA SER A 236 -21.35 14.11 10.74
C SER A 236 -20.80 12.93 9.93
N ARG A 237 -19.77 12.22 10.43
CA ARG A 237 -19.16 11.06 9.75
C ARG A 237 -19.86 9.75 10.02
N ALA A 238 -20.65 9.66 11.08
CA ALA A 238 -21.37 8.43 11.39
C ALA A 238 -22.20 7.94 10.19
N PRO A 239 -22.22 6.63 9.88
CA PRO A 239 -21.75 5.51 10.70
C PRO A 239 -20.24 5.19 10.57
N LEU A 240 -19.47 5.90 9.77
CA LEU A 240 -18.04 5.70 9.65
C LEU A 240 -17.30 6.19 10.90
N GLU A 241 -16.27 5.48 11.29
CA GLU A 241 -15.40 5.83 12.40
C GLU A 241 -14.29 6.80 11.96
N ASP A 242 -13.90 7.71 12.85
CA ASP A 242 -12.71 8.55 12.71
C ASP A 242 -11.64 8.22 13.76
N ASN A 243 -11.92 7.23 14.60
CA ASN A 243 -11.02 6.63 15.56
C ASN A 243 -11.35 5.15 15.77
N ALA A 244 -10.34 4.31 15.86
CA ALA A 244 -10.49 2.88 16.13
C ALA A 244 -9.33 2.33 16.94
N HIS A 245 -9.64 1.37 17.81
CA HIS A 245 -8.68 0.55 18.53
C HIS A 245 -8.95 -0.93 18.23
N VAL A 246 -7.90 -1.66 17.88
CA VAL A 246 -7.97 -3.09 17.59
C VAL A 246 -6.98 -3.83 18.47
N LEU A 247 -7.44 -4.92 19.10
CA LEU A 247 -6.61 -5.92 19.77
C LEU A 247 -6.59 -7.20 18.94
N MET A 248 -5.46 -7.88 18.90
CA MET A 248 -5.26 -9.09 18.09
C MET A 248 -4.50 -10.14 18.90
N GLU A 249 -4.78 -11.40 18.61
CA GLU A 249 -3.98 -12.54 19.07
C GLU A 249 -3.44 -13.29 17.86
N TYR A 250 -2.22 -13.79 18.02
CA TYR A 250 -1.50 -14.51 16.97
C TYR A 250 -1.33 -15.98 17.33
N ASP A 251 -1.09 -16.81 16.32
CA ASP A 251 -0.98 -18.27 16.44
C ASP A 251 0.18 -18.74 17.33
N ASN A 252 1.24 -17.93 17.47
CA ASN A 252 2.37 -18.19 18.36
C ASN A 252 2.14 -17.73 19.82
N GLY A 253 0.94 -17.20 20.14
CA GLY A 253 0.61 -16.64 21.44
C GLY A 253 1.01 -15.17 21.64
N ALA A 254 1.59 -14.51 20.65
CA ALA A 254 1.83 -13.08 20.67
C ALA A 254 0.50 -12.31 20.68
N VAL A 255 0.56 -11.06 21.17
CA VAL A 255 -0.59 -10.15 21.17
C VAL A 255 -0.25 -8.88 20.40
N GLY A 256 -1.26 -8.32 19.72
CA GLY A 256 -1.13 -7.08 18.95
C GLY A 256 -2.12 -6.02 19.40
N SER A 257 -1.72 -4.76 19.29
CA SER A 257 -2.60 -3.62 19.40
C SER A 257 -2.41 -2.68 18.21
N LEU A 258 -3.51 -2.11 17.71
CA LEU A 258 -3.48 -1.10 16.66
C LEU A 258 -4.40 0.06 17.02
N TRP A 259 -3.86 1.27 17.01
CA TRP A 259 -4.61 2.50 17.11
C TRP A 259 -4.60 3.25 15.77
N SER A 260 -5.79 3.54 15.26
CA SER A 260 -5.96 4.33 14.04
C SER A 260 -6.89 5.51 14.30
N SER A 261 -6.48 6.73 13.91
CA SER A 261 -7.25 7.93 14.18
C SER A 261 -6.96 9.02 13.14
N ALA A 262 -8.01 9.72 12.75
CA ALA A 262 -7.93 10.94 11.94
C ALA A 262 -8.14 12.23 12.78
N VAL A 263 -8.35 12.07 14.09
CA VAL A 263 -8.70 13.17 15.03
C VAL A 263 -7.69 13.36 16.16
N ASN A 264 -6.48 12.80 16.03
CA ASN A 264 -5.38 12.96 16.99
C ASN A 264 -4.75 14.33 16.87
N CYS A 265 -5.39 15.35 17.43
CA CYS A 265 -4.94 16.73 17.40
C CYS A 265 -3.47 16.89 17.81
N GLY A 266 -2.69 17.63 17.02
CA GLY A 266 -1.27 17.91 17.26
C GLY A 266 -0.32 16.88 16.67
N SER A 267 -0.80 15.73 16.21
CA SER A 267 0.01 14.77 15.46
C SER A 267 0.04 15.12 13.97
N MET A 268 1.22 15.08 13.37
CA MET A 268 1.39 15.32 11.95
C MET A 268 0.93 14.09 11.15
N HIS A 269 1.58 12.95 11.32
CA HIS A 269 1.26 11.71 10.63
C HIS A 269 1.07 10.54 11.61
N GLY A 270 2.07 10.31 12.48
CA GLY A 270 1.93 9.43 13.63
C GLY A 270 1.87 7.95 13.31
N GLN A 271 2.44 7.51 12.18
CA GLN A 271 2.52 6.10 11.88
C GLN A 271 3.76 5.49 12.54
N LYS A 272 3.54 4.47 13.37
CA LYS A 272 4.59 3.73 14.08
C LYS A 272 4.29 2.25 14.12
N VAL A 273 5.37 1.45 14.11
CA VAL A 273 5.32 0.01 14.37
C VAL A 273 6.42 -0.33 15.36
N ARG A 274 6.07 -1.07 16.43
CA ARG A 274 6.99 -1.62 17.39
C ARG A 274 6.74 -3.12 17.54
N ILE A 275 7.79 -3.92 17.34
CA ILE A 275 7.76 -5.38 17.51
C ILE A 275 8.68 -5.72 18.66
N VAL A 276 8.13 -6.40 19.68
CA VAL A 276 8.83 -6.77 20.91
C VAL A 276 8.96 -8.28 20.96
N GLY A 277 10.18 -8.74 21.01
CA GLY A 277 10.51 -10.14 21.22
C GLY A 277 11.00 -10.41 22.62
N GLU A 278 11.46 -11.65 22.83
CA GLU A 278 11.99 -12.12 24.11
C GLU A 278 13.31 -11.42 24.49
N LYS A 279 14.16 -11.12 23.52
CA LYS A 279 15.53 -10.62 23.71
C LYS A 279 15.66 -9.13 23.40
N ALA A 280 14.88 -8.64 22.44
CA ALA A 280 15.02 -7.30 21.91
C ALA A 280 13.72 -6.79 21.29
N SER A 281 13.70 -5.51 20.94
CA SER A 281 12.60 -4.89 20.19
C SER A 281 13.12 -4.02 19.05
N LEU A 282 12.26 -3.86 18.03
CA LEU A 282 12.45 -2.95 16.92
C LEU A 282 11.31 -1.92 16.91
N GLU A 283 11.63 -0.66 16.59
CA GLU A 283 10.63 0.38 16.37
C GLU A 283 10.99 1.18 15.12
N TRP A 284 10.01 1.36 14.26
CA TRP A 284 10.09 2.22 13.09
C TRP A 284 8.99 3.28 13.12
N TRP A 285 9.35 4.50 12.71
CA TRP A 285 8.46 5.66 12.67
C TRP A 285 8.58 6.38 11.32
N ASP A 286 7.48 6.60 10.62
CA ASP A 286 7.49 7.16 9.27
C ASP A 286 7.90 8.64 9.20
N GLU A 287 7.77 9.39 10.29
CA GLU A 287 8.32 10.77 10.37
C GLU A 287 9.86 10.78 10.49
N GLN A 288 10.47 9.63 10.75
CA GLN A 288 11.92 9.39 10.74
C GLN A 288 12.27 8.11 9.96
N PRO A 289 11.86 7.99 8.68
CA PRO A 289 11.84 6.72 7.97
C PRO A 289 13.24 6.16 7.69
N ASN A 290 14.28 7.02 7.80
CA ASN A 290 15.68 6.63 7.58
C ASN A 290 16.35 6.06 8.85
N GLN A 291 15.60 5.86 9.94
CA GLN A 291 16.07 5.33 11.21
C GLN A 291 15.22 4.13 11.65
N LEU A 292 15.89 3.09 12.13
CA LEU A 292 15.29 1.94 12.80
C LEU A 292 15.89 1.82 14.19
N ARG A 293 15.04 1.93 15.21
CA ARG A 293 15.44 1.80 16.61
C ARG A 293 15.50 0.32 16.98
N TYR A 294 16.65 -0.13 17.50
CA TYR A 294 16.88 -1.47 17.98
C TYR A 294 17.31 -1.45 19.44
N GLU A 295 16.55 -2.11 20.30
CA GLU A 295 16.72 -2.14 21.74
C GLU A 295 16.94 -3.57 22.23
N ILE A 296 18.13 -3.85 22.71
CA ILE A 296 18.47 -5.13 23.34
C ILE A 296 18.35 -4.96 24.86
N GLN A 297 17.70 -5.90 25.53
CA GLN A 297 17.51 -5.81 26.99
C GLN A 297 18.87 -5.73 27.70
N GLY A 298 19.07 -4.63 28.46
CA GLY A 298 20.29 -4.38 29.21
C GLY A 298 21.45 -3.75 28.44
N GLU A 299 21.27 -3.42 27.16
CA GLU A 299 22.25 -2.72 26.33
C GLU A 299 21.81 -1.29 25.97
N PRO A 300 22.76 -0.42 25.57
CA PRO A 300 22.44 0.87 25.00
C PRO A 300 21.60 0.74 23.72
N VAL A 301 20.67 1.69 23.55
CA VAL A 301 19.85 1.78 22.33
C VAL A 301 20.74 1.96 21.11
N ARG A 302 20.45 1.21 20.05
CA ARG A 302 21.08 1.36 18.73
C ARG A 302 20.08 1.96 17.75
N ILE A 303 20.52 2.95 16.98
CA ILE A 303 19.78 3.50 15.85
C ILE A 303 20.47 3.05 14.59
N LEU A 304 19.77 2.23 13.79
CA LEU A 304 20.26 1.81 12.48
C LEU A 304 19.81 2.85 11.46
N GLU A 305 20.74 3.32 10.64
CA GLU A 305 20.46 4.36 9.64
C GLU A 305 20.51 3.80 8.23
N ARG A 306 19.61 4.26 7.38
CA ARG A 306 19.55 3.91 5.96
C ARG A 306 20.87 4.28 5.24
N GLY A 307 21.23 3.46 4.25
CA GLY A 307 22.39 3.70 3.38
C GLY A 307 23.73 3.36 3.99
N MET A 308 23.75 2.67 5.14
CA MET A 308 24.98 2.28 5.84
C MET A 308 25.40 0.86 5.48
N ASP A 309 26.71 0.61 5.43
CA ASP A 309 27.27 -0.69 4.98
C ASP A 309 26.99 -1.86 5.93
N TYR A 310 26.64 -1.58 7.19
CA TYR A 310 26.29 -2.61 8.17
C TYR A 310 24.88 -3.18 7.98
N LEU A 311 24.04 -2.58 7.12
CA LEU A 311 22.71 -3.07 6.83
C LEU A 311 22.75 -4.30 5.91
N ASP A 312 21.69 -5.10 6.00
CA ASP A 312 21.52 -6.26 5.14
C ASP A 312 21.47 -5.87 3.64
N PRO A 313 22.04 -6.67 2.75
CA PRO A 313 21.94 -6.44 1.30
C PRO A 313 20.53 -6.30 0.78
N LEU A 314 19.56 -6.99 1.37
CA LEU A 314 18.13 -6.90 1.00
C LEU A 314 17.57 -5.48 1.23
N ALA A 315 17.99 -4.79 2.30
CA ALA A 315 17.62 -3.40 2.54
C ALA A 315 18.39 -2.44 1.61
N ARG A 316 19.72 -2.67 1.45
CA ARG A 316 20.60 -1.78 0.69
C ARG A 316 20.36 -1.78 -0.82
N GLN A 317 19.78 -2.83 -1.37
CA GLN A 317 19.52 -2.91 -2.82
C GLN A 317 18.61 -1.80 -3.33
N ASP A 318 17.75 -1.24 -2.49
CA ASP A 318 16.81 -0.19 -2.83
C ASP A 318 17.32 1.23 -2.52
N ASP A 319 18.56 1.39 -2.01
CA ASP A 319 19.18 2.70 -1.81
C ASP A 319 19.47 3.39 -3.15
N ARG A 320 19.09 4.66 -3.28
CA ARG A 320 19.41 5.51 -4.45
C ARG A 320 20.56 6.46 -4.16
N ILE A 321 20.69 6.87 -2.92
CA ILE A 321 21.71 7.82 -2.49
C ILE A 321 22.38 7.30 -1.21
N GLY A 322 23.63 7.67 -0.98
CA GLY A 322 24.40 7.24 0.21
C GLY A 322 23.80 7.73 1.53
N GLY A 323 24.25 7.10 2.62
CA GLY A 323 23.88 7.48 3.97
C GLY A 323 24.11 8.97 4.25
N GLY A 324 23.32 9.54 5.17
CA GLY A 324 23.33 10.97 5.48
C GLY A 324 22.45 11.85 4.56
N HIS A 325 22.00 11.33 3.42
CA HIS A 325 21.02 11.98 2.57
C HIS A 325 19.66 11.32 2.79
N PRO A 326 18.58 12.04 3.14
CA PRO A 326 17.29 11.42 3.39
C PRO A 326 16.64 10.91 2.10
N GLU A 327 16.05 9.71 2.18
CA GLU A 327 15.04 9.22 1.24
C GLU A 327 13.68 9.20 1.94
N GLY A 328 12.63 9.52 1.21
CA GLY A 328 11.28 9.71 1.77
C GLY A 328 10.21 8.90 1.05
N LEU A 329 8.97 9.39 1.13
CA LEU A 329 7.78 8.71 0.59
C LEU A 329 7.90 8.42 -0.91
N PHE A 330 8.42 9.35 -1.71
CA PHE A 330 8.55 9.15 -3.16
C PHE A 330 9.54 8.04 -3.50
N GLU A 331 10.64 7.92 -2.77
CA GLU A 331 11.61 6.85 -2.94
C GLU A 331 11.03 5.50 -2.51
N ALA A 332 10.32 5.46 -1.39
CA ALA A 332 9.64 4.25 -0.93
C ALA A 332 8.62 3.73 -1.97
N TRP A 333 7.80 4.61 -2.52
CA TRP A 333 6.88 4.26 -3.61
C TRP A 333 7.62 3.81 -4.88
N SER A 334 8.75 4.47 -5.21
CA SER A 334 9.57 4.07 -6.37
C SER A 334 10.19 2.68 -6.18
N ASN A 335 10.54 2.30 -4.93
CA ASN A 335 11.00 0.96 -4.61
C ASN A 335 9.91 -0.09 -4.91
N LEU A 336 8.66 0.19 -4.54
CA LEU A 336 7.54 -0.71 -4.87
C LEU A 336 7.32 -0.78 -6.38
N TYR A 337 7.30 0.35 -7.09
CA TYR A 337 7.13 0.35 -8.54
C TYR A 337 8.23 -0.42 -9.27
N ARG A 338 9.48 -0.30 -8.81
CA ARG A 338 10.59 -1.11 -9.30
C ARG A 338 10.35 -2.61 -9.10
N ARG A 339 9.84 -3.00 -7.92
CA ARG A 339 9.48 -4.39 -7.61
C ARG A 339 8.29 -4.88 -8.44
N PHE A 340 7.27 -4.07 -8.63
CA PHE A 340 6.15 -4.39 -9.51
C PHE A 340 6.64 -4.64 -10.94
N ALA A 341 7.53 -3.79 -11.46
CA ALA A 341 8.08 -3.97 -12.81
C ALA A 341 8.85 -5.29 -12.95
N ILE A 342 9.67 -5.65 -11.96
CA ILE A 342 10.41 -6.92 -11.95
C ILE A 342 9.45 -8.10 -11.92
N ALA A 343 8.42 -8.06 -11.05
CA ALA A 343 7.41 -9.12 -10.97
C ALA A 343 6.60 -9.25 -12.27
N MET A 344 6.20 -8.13 -12.88
CA MET A 344 5.47 -8.10 -14.14
C MET A 344 6.30 -8.69 -15.29
N ASP A 345 7.58 -8.34 -15.38
CA ASP A 345 8.49 -8.90 -16.38
C ASP A 345 8.72 -10.39 -16.16
N ALA A 346 8.89 -10.83 -14.92
CA ALA A 346 9.01 -12.24 -14.58
C ALA A 346 7.75 -13.03 -14.96
N ALA A 347 6.55 -12.48 -14.69
CA ALA A 347 5.29 -13.10 -15.08
C ALA A 347 5.14 -13.22 -16.60
N ASP A 348 5.48 -12.17 -17.36
CA ASP A 348 5.46 -12.21 -18.82
C ASP A 348 6.43 -13.27 -19.40
N ARG A 349 7.59 -13.48 -18.74
CA ARG A 349 8.59 -14.52 -19.12
C ARG A 349 8.29 -15.90 -18.55
N ARG A 350 7.24 -16.05 -17.71
CA ARG A 350 6.92 -17.30 -17.00
C ARG A 350 8.05 -17.74 -16.06
N ASP A 351 8.74 -16.82 -15.43
CA ASP A 351 9.81 -17.08 -14.47
C ASP A 351 9.22 -17.34 -13.08
N GLU A 352 8.62 -18.51 -12.92
CA GLU A 352 7.98 -18.92 -11.66
C GLU A 352 8.99 -19.04 -10.51
N ALA A 353 10.25 -19.35 -10.81
CA ALA A 353 11.30 -19.47 -9.80
C ALA A 353 11.60 -18.11 -9.16
N LEU A 354 11.69 -17.05 -9.97
CA LEU A 354 11.85 -15.69 -9.43
C LEU A 354 10.62 -15.26 -8.63
N LEU A 355 9.42 -15.49 -9.16
CA LEU A 355 8.18 -15.05 -8.51
C LEU A 355 7.94 -15.72 -7.16
N ALA A 356 8.40 -16.96 -6.95
CA ALA A 356 8.19 -17.70 -5.70
C ALA A 356 8.84 -17.02 -4.49
N ASP A 357 10.01 -16.40 -4.68
CA ASP A 357 10.80 -15.80 -3.60
C ASP A 357 10.84 -14.26 -3.64
N PHE A 358 10.31 -13.65 -4.68
CA PHE A 358 10.40 -12.22 -4.88
C PHE A 358 9.30 -11.47 -4.13
N TRP A 359 9.71 -10.71 -3.10
CA TRP A 359 8.77 -9.95 -2.30
C TRP A 359 8.30 -8.65 -2.97
N TYR A 360 7.01 -8.46 -3.01
CA TYR A 360 6.28 -7.22 -3.28
C TYR A 360 4.87 -7.31 -2.67
N PRO A 361 4.18 -6.19 -2.38
CA PRO A 361 2.79 -6.23 -1.93
C PRO A 361 1.88 -6.69 -3.08
N ASP A 362 1.51 -7.96 -3.06
CA ASP A 362 0.74 -8.63 -4.10
C ASP A 362 -0.79 -8.56 -3.86
N ALA A 363 -1.56 -9.25 -4.69
CA ALA A 363 -3.02 -9.35 -4.55
C ALA A 363 -3.44 -10.02 -3.23
N ARG A 364 -2.64 -10.97 -2.70
CA ARG A 364 -2.94 -11.64 -1.42
C ARG A 364 -2.75 -10.69 -0.25
N ALA A 365 -1.74 -9.83 -0.29
CA ALA A 365 -1.56 -8.76 0.68
C ALA A 365 -2.76 -7.80 0.67
N GLY A 366 -3.28 -7.45 -0.52
CA GLY A 366 -4.51 -6.67 -0.64
C GLY A 366 -5.72 -7.39 -0.04
N ALA A 367 -5.90 -8.68 -0.34
CA ALA A 367 -6.99 -9.50 0.18
C ALA A 367 -6.93 -9.65 1.70
N PHE A 368 -5.74 -9.81 2.27
CA PHE A 368 -5.54 -9.84 3.72
C PHE A 368 -6.00 -8.54 4.38
N GLY A 369 -5.63 -7.39 3.84
CA GLY A 369 -6.07 -6.08 4.35
C GLY A 369 -7.58 -5.89 4.30
N VAL A 370 -8.24 -6.31 3.21
CA VAL A 370 -9.71 -6.28 3.08
C VAL A 370 -10.37 -7.18 4.13
N ARG A 371 -9.92 -8.42 4.24
CA ARG A 371 -10.42 -9.39 5.23
C ARG A 371 -10.25 -8.89 6.67
N TRP A 372 -9.12 -8.24 6.94
CA TRP A 372 -8.88 -7.66 8.27
C TRP A 372 -9.87 -6.54 8.58
N VAL A 373 -10.17 -5.64 7.64
CA VAL A 373 -11.17 -4.57 7.81
C VAL A 373 -12.55 -5.16 8.06
N GLU A 374 -12.97 -6.16 7.28
CA GLU A 374 -14.27 -6.84 7.47
C GLU A 374 -14.40 -7.46 8.87
N ASN A 375 -13.35 -8.13 9.36
CA ASN A 375 -13.34 -8.69 10.71
C ASN A 375 -13.39 -7.61 11.80
N CYS A 376 -12.71 -6.47 11.61
CA CYS A 376 -12.81 -5.33 12.52
C CYS A 376 -14.23 -4.75 12.55
N VAL A 377 -14.84 -4.55 11.39
CA VAL A 377 -16.23 -4.08 11.29
C VAL A 377 -17.18 -5.06 11.98
N ARG A 378 -17.05 -6.35 11.68
CA ARG A 378 -17.85 -7.41 12.32
C ARG A 378 -17.73 -7.41 13.83
N SER A 379 -16.52 -7.27 14.37
CA SER A 379 -16.29 -7.16 15.81
C SER A 379 -16.99 -5.94 16.42
N ALA A 380 -16.79 -4.78 15.80
CA ALA A 380 -17.33 -3.52 16.29
C ALA A 380 -18.87 -3.49 16.28
N ASP A 381 -19.49 -3.99 15.19
CA ASP A 381 -20.97 -4.05 15.04
C ASP A 381 -21.61 -5.05 16.01
N ASN A 382 -20.85 -6.02 16.53
CA ASN A 382 -21.27 -6.96 17.58
C ASN A 382 -20.85 -6.52 18.99
N GLY A 383 -20.69 -5.22 19.24
CA GLY A 383 -20.41 -4.67 20.56
C GLY A 383 -18.95 -4.79 20.98
N ALA A 384 -18.03 -4.70 20.04
CA ALA A 384 -16.58 -4.82 20.26
C ALA A 384 -16.21 -6.16 20.93
N CYS A 385 -16.77 -7.25 20.44
CA CYS A 385 -16.44 -8.59 20.92
C CYS A 385 -15.27 -9.22 20.15
N TRP A 386 -14.60 -10.19 20.75
CA TRP A 386 -13.63 -11.02 20.06
C TRP A 386 -14.31 -11.83 18.94
N VAL A 387 -13.72 -11.80 17.76
CA VAL A 387 -14.14 -12.60 16.61
C VAL A 387 -12.95 -13.40 16.08
N ASP A 388 -13.21 -14.66 15.68
CA ASP A 388 -12.20 -15.45 14.98
C ASP A 388 -11.86 -14.80 13.64
N PHE A 389 -10.59 -14.76 13.32
CA PHE A 389 -10.12 -14.23 12.04
C PHE A 389 -10.38 -15.24 10.91
N ARG A 390 -11.16 -14.84 9.93
CA ARG A 390 -11.59 -15.71 8.81
C ARG A 390 -11.37 -15.04 7.48
#